data_c19ed6eb979c0c7a1e4a4f4964aabdbd
#
_entry.id   c19ed6eb979c0c7a1e4a4f4964aabdbd
#
_cell.length_a   1.000
_cell.length_b   1.000
_cell.length_c   1.000
_cell.angle_alpha   90.00
_cell.angle_beta   90.00
_cell.angle_gamma   90.00
#
_symmetry.space_group_name_H-M   'P 1'
#
loop_
_entity.id
_entity.type
_entity.pdbx_description
1 polymer ?
#
loop_
_entity_poly.entity_id
_entity_poly.type
_entity_poly.pdbx_seq_one_letter_code
_entity_poly.pdbx_strand_id
1 'polypeptide(L)'
;MYDDLPKSPSELRDIVSRLIIHVAWAAQYGIPPDTTMPRETQAAGERLKQTQSLLPGSLRANRLPEKRSFGTCRDYSIMHCSMLRHQAIPARIRCGFATYFTTCPFEDHWICEFWSSADTRWVRADAQLDELHRKQLGIGFDPVDLPAGTFLTAGQAWQLARGGGVSEDAIGHGAARGLWFIRVNMYRDLLVLRNQPVSAWDTGGMRARQARFSTVKLSPPSIHLQK
;
A
#
# COMPACT_ATOMS: atom_id res chain seq x y z
N MET A 1 -9.68 22.10 7.25
CA MET A 1 -10.09 20.68 7.23
C MET A 1 -9.22 19.79 8.12
N TYR A 2 -7.97 20.14 8.36
CA TYR A 2 -7.05 19.41 9.25
C TYR A 2 -6.84 20.10 10.60
N ASP A 3 -7.58 21.18 10.87
CA ASP A 3 -7.33 22.09 12.00
C ASP A 3 -7.63 21.44 13.38
N ASP A 4 -8.50 20.43 13.40
CA ASP A 4 -8.91 19.71 14.61
C ASP A 4 -8.24 18.32 14.76
N LEU A 5 -7.23 18.03 13.93
CA LEU A 5 -6.55 16.73 13.96
C LEU A 5 -5.62 16.60 15.19
N PRO A 6 -5.57 15.41 15.81
CA PRO A 6 -4.63 15.13 16.91
C PRO A 6 -3.18 15.11 16.39
N LYS A 7 -2.22 15.20 17.32
CA LYS A 7 -0.80 15.10 16.99
C LYS A 7 -0.26 13.66 17.01
N SER A 8 -0.99 12.75 17.62
CA SER A 8 -0.57 11.35 17.76
C SER A 8 -0.65 10.60 16.41
N PRO A 9 0.44 9.98 15.94
CA PRO A 9 0.41 9.12 14.74
C PRO A 9 -0.63 8.01 14.80
N SER A 10 -0.85 7.42 15.99
CA SER A 10 -1.85 6.39 16.22
C SER A 10 -3.26 6.91 16.02
N GLU A 11 -3.59 8.04 16.64
CA GLU A 11 -4.92 8.65 16.48
C GLU A 11 -5.18 9.11 15.02
N LEU A 12 -4.14 9.63 14.33
CA LEU A 12 -4.24 9.98 12.91
C LEU A 12 -4.50 8.75 12.05
N ARG A 13 -3.82 7.64 12.32
CA ARG A 13 -4.03 6.35 11.65
C ARG A 13 -5.48 5.87 11.87
N ASP A 14 -6.00 5.95 13.11
CA ASP A 14 -7.36 5.53 13.46
C ASP A 14 -8.42 6.41 12.77
N ILE A 15 -8.14 7.69 12.60
CA ILE A 15 -9.01 8.57 11.80
C ILE A 15 -9.03 8.07 10.36
N VAL A 16 -7.89 7.87 9.73
CA VAL A 16 -7.81 7.43 8.32
C VAL A 16 -8.53 6.11 8.10
N SER A 17 -8.37 5.13 8.99
CA SER A 17 -9.02 3.82 8.89
C SER A 17 -10.55 3.90 8.90
N ARG A 18 -11.12 4.99 9.45
CA ARG A 18 -12.57 5.26 9.47
C ARG A 18 -13.07 6.15 8.34
N LEU A 19 -12.19 6.71 7.52
CA LEU A 19 -12.55 7.56 6.38
C LEU A 19 -12.69 6.78 5.08
N ILE A 20 -12.04 5.63 4.97
CA ILE A 20 -11.90 4.88 3.73
C ILE A 20 -12.38 3.44 3.95
N ILE A 21 -12.94 2.83 2.91
CA ILE A 21 -13.15 1.39 2.78
C ILE A 21 -12.34 0.91 1.59
N HIS A 22 -11.51 -0.10 1.80
CA HIS A 22 -10.79 -0.74 0.71
C HIS A 22 -11.78 -1.48 -0.19
N VAL A 23 -11.71 -1.24 -1.50
CA VAL A 23 -12.70 -1.78 -2.47
C VAL A 23 -12.80 -3.32 -2.43
N ALA A 24 -11.70 -4.02 -2.17
CA ALA A 24 -11.71 -5.48 -2.04
C ALA A 24 -12.35 -5.98 -0.73
N TRP A 25 -12.59 -5.09 0.23
CA TRP A 25 -13.16 -5.40 1.54
C TRP A 25 -14.57 -4.84 1.74
N ALA A 26 -15.14 -4.22 0.71
CA ALA A 26 -16.42 -3.54 0.81
C ALA A 26 -17.56 -4.44 1.32
N ALA A 27 -17.62 -5.69 0.84
CA ALA A 27 -18.61 -6.67 1.26
C ALA A 27 -18.57 -6.97 2.77
N GLN A 28 -17.37 -7.02 3.36
CA GLN A 28 -17.18 -7.26 4.79
C GLN A 28 -17.69 -6.11 5.66
N TYR A 29 -17.81 -4.90 5.09
CA TYR A 29 -18.44 -3.74 5.72
C TYR A 29 -19.94 -3.65 5.44
N GLY A 30 -20.56 -4.64 4.80
CA GLY A 30 -21.98 -4.64 4.45
C GLY A 30 -22.33 -3.74 3.26
N ILE A 31 -21.36 -3.36 2.45
CA ILE A 31 -21.61 -2.57 1.23
C ILE A 31 -22.21 -3.49 0.15
N PRO A 32 -23.35 -3.12 -0.45
CA PRO A 32 -23.98 -3.92 -1.51
C PRO A 32 -23.06 -4.11 -2.71
N PRO A 33 -23.11 -5.29 -3.38
CA PRO A 33 -22.18 -5.64 -4.47
C PRO A 33 -22.36 -4.79 -5.74
N ASP A 34 -23.53 -4.18 -5.93
CA ASP A 34 -23.86 -3.29 -7.03
C ASP A 34 -23.48 -1.83 -6.79
N THR A 35 -22.88 -1.53 -5.63
CA THR A 35 -22.43 -0.17 -5.31
C THR A 35 -21.33 0.28 -6.27
N THR A 36 -21.55 1.41 -6.95
CA THR A 36 -20.52 2.03 -7.79
C THR A 36 -19.40 2.59 -6.92
N MET A 37 -18.20 2.05 -7.07
CA MET A 37 -17.02 2.43 -6.29
C MET A 37 -15.99 3.11 -7.16
N PRO A 38 -15.75 4.44 -7.00
CA PRO A 38 -14.59 5.08 -7.60
C PRO A 38 -13.31 4.44 -7.05
N ARG A 39 -12.47 3.91 -7.94
CA ARG A 39 -11.33 3.09 -7.52
C ARG A 39 -10.15 3.90 -7.01
N GLU A 40 -9.98 5.13 -7.49
CA GLU A 40 -8.75 5.86 -7.22
C GLU A 40 -8.89 7.38 -7.30
N THR A 41 -8.22 8.05 -6.36
CA THR A 41 -7.87 9.46 -6.47
C THR A 41 -6.35 9.59 -6.38
N GLN A 42 -5.76 10.49 -7.15
CA GLN A 42 -4.30 10.62 -7.21
C GLN A 42 -3.70 11.47 -6.09
N ALA A 43 -4.46 12.40 -5.53
CA ALA A 43 -4.00 13.34 -4.53
C ALA A 43 -4.82 13.27 -3.23
N ALA A 44 -4.18 13.55 -2.08
CA ALA A 44 -4.85 13.62 -0.77
C ALA A 44 -6.00 14.63 -0.76
N GLY A 45 -5.84 15.76 -1.44
CA GLY A 45 -6.89 16.80 -1.52
C GLY A 45 -8.16 16.33 -2.22
N GLU A 46 -8.04 15.51 -3.27
CA GLU A 46 -9.19 14.92 -3.97
C GLU A 46 -9.91 13.90 -3.09
N ARG A 47 -9.14 13.04 -2.43
CA ARG A 47 -9.65 12.08 -1.45
C ARG A 47 -10.39 12.79 -0.31
N LEU A 48 -9.83 13.88 0.18
CA LEU A 48 -10.43 14.69 1.24
C LEU A 48 -11.75 15.33 0.78
N LYS A 49 -11.81 15.87 -0.45
CA LYS A 49 -13.05 16.40 -1.03
C LYS A 49 -14.14 15.32 -1.12
N GLN A 50 -13.82 14.13 -1.59
CA GLN A 50 -14.75 13.00 -1.62
C GLN A 50 -15.25 12.62 -0.24
N THR A 51 -14.35 12.53 0.74
CA THR A 51 -14.69 12.23 2.13
C THR A 51 -15.63 13.27 2.70
N GLN A 52 -15.41 14.55 2.44
CA GLN A 52 -16.24 15.65 2.90
C GLN A 52 -17.61 15.70 2.17
N SER A 53 -17.69 15.30 0.91
CA SER A 53 -18.96 15.23 0.18
C SER A 53 -19.90 14.14 0.74
N LEU A 54 -19.34 13.07 1.28
CA LEU A 54 -20.12 11.97 1.88
C LEU A 54 -20.63 12.29 3.29
N LEU A 55 -19.84 12.97 4.08
CA LEU A 55 -20.19 13.49 5.39
C LEU A 55 -19.39 14.77 5.69
N PRO A 56 -19.98 15.95 5.54
CA PRO A 56 -19.34 17.23 5.89
C PRO A 56 -19.00 17.33 7.38
N GLY A 57 -17.98 18.10 7.72
CA GLY A 57 -17.59 18.41 9.10
C GLY A 57 -16.26 17.78 9.52
N SER A 58 -16.10 17.51 10.82
CA SER A 58 -14.86 17.00 11.38
C SER A 58 -14.49 15.62 10.81
N LEU A 59 -13.21 15.42 10.47
CA LEU A 59 -12.69 14.11 10.06
C LEU A 59 -12.65 13.10 11.22
N ARG A 60 -12.73 13.59 12.46
CA ARG A 60 -12.80 12.77 13.67
C ARG A 60 -14.20 12.16 13.91
N ALA A 61 -15.22 12.67 13.22
CA ALA A 61 -16.57 12.16 13.34
C ALA A 61 -16.63 10.66 13.02
N ASN A 62 -17.40 9.91 13.80
CA ASN A 62 -17.64 8.51 13.49
C ASN A 62 -18.47 8.41 12.21
N ARG A 63 -18.04 7.57 11.26
CA ARG A 63 -18.68 7.39 9.96
C ARG A 63 -19.19 5.98 9.81
N LEU A 64 -20.46 5.85 9.51
CA LEU A 64 -21.02 4.59 9.05
C LEU A 64 -20.35 4.17 7.73
N PRO A 65 -20.31 2.88 7.39
CA PRO A 65 -19.64 2.40 6.18
C PRO A 65 -20.04 3.14 4.90
N GLU A 66 -21.33 3.40 4.70
CA GLU A 66 -21.87 4.12 3.53
C GLU A 66 -21.50 5.62 3.47
N LYS A 67 -20.90 6.14 4.53
CA LYS A 67 -20.36 7.52 4.63
C LYS A 67 -18.84 7.57 4.56
N ARG A 68 -18.19 6.45 4.24
CA ARG A 68 -16.76 6.37 3.99
C ARG A 68 -16.50 6.39 2.49
N SER A 69 -15.36 6.94 2.08
CA SER A 69 -14.94 6.91 0.68
C SER A 69 -14.34 5.55 0.32
N PHE A 70 -14.50 5.10 -0.93
CA PHE A 70 -13.84 3.88 -1.40
C PHE A 70 -12.43 4.19 -1.90
N GLY A 71 -11.50 3.28 -1.64
CA GLY A 71 -10.11 3.44 -2.05
C GLY A 71 -9.33 2.13 -2.04
N THR A 72 -8.03 2.25 -2.22
CA THR A 72 -7.06 1.16 -2.13
C THR A 72 -6.08 1.39 -0.97
N CYS A 73 -5.21 0.45 -0.69
CA CYS A 73 -4.13 0.60 0.30
C CYS A 73 -3.32 1.90 0.10
N ARG A 74 -3.12 2.31 -1.16
CA ARG A 74 -2.46 3.56 -1.52
C ARG A 74 -3.19 4.79 -0.96
N ASP A 75 -4.52 4.81 -1.00
CA ASP A 75 -5.32 5.94 -0.52
C ASP A 75 -5.22 6.11 1.00
N TYR A 76 -5.21 5.01 1.75
CA TYR A 76 -4.95 5.05 3.19
C TYR A 76 -3.56 5.63 3.48
N SER A 77 -2.55 5.17 2.76
CA SER A 77 -1.17 5.61 2.93
C SER A 77 -1.00 7.09 2.62
N ILE A 78 -1.63 7.59 1.54
CA ILE A 78 -1.61 9.00 1.16
C ILE A 78 -2.28 9.87 2.23
N MET A 79 -3.45 9.48 2.69
CA MET A 79 -4.18 10.25 3.70
C MET A 79 -3.41 10.30 5.03
N HIS A 80 -2.88 9.15 5.49
CA HIS A 80 -2.09 9.11 6.71
C HIS A 80 -0.82 9.96 6.60
N CYS A 81 -0.06 9.81 5.52
CA CYS A 81 1.13 10.62 5.25
C CYS A 81 0.80 12.12 5.20
N SER A 82 -0.31 12.51 4.57
CA SER A 82 -0.77 13.90 4.49
C SER A 82 -1.10 14.48 5.87
N MET A 83 -1.80 13.73 6.72
CA MET A 83 -2.15 14.16 8.08
C MET A 83 -0.91 14.27 8.98
N LEU A 84 0.02 13.32 8.90
CA LEU A 84 1.29 13.37 9.63
C LEU A 84 2.12 14.59 9.25
N ARG A 85 2.24 14.86 7.93
CA ARG A 85 2.96 16.05 7.43
C ARG A 85 2.32 17.36 7.86
N HIS A 86 0.98 17.40 7.94
CA HIS A 86 0.28 18.57 8.49
C HIS A 86 0.63 18.82 9.95
N GLN A 87 0.89 17.78 10.74
CA GLN A 87 1.37 17.85 12.11
C GLN A 87 2.90 18.06 12.23
N ALA A 88 3.56 18.45 11.13
CA ALA A 88 5.00 18.61 11.03
C ALA A 88 5.83 17.34 11.37
N ILE A 89 5.23 16.16 11.27
CA ILE A 89 5.90 14.87 11.41
C ILE A 89 6.42 14.45 10.03
N PRO A 90 7.76 14.28 9.85
CA PRO A 90 8.30 13.79 8.60
C PRO A 90 7.70 12.43 8.27
N ALA A 91 7.08 12.32 7.09
CA ALA A 91 6.40 11.10 6.66
C ALA A 91 6.56 10.89 5.15
N ARG A 92 6.52 9.63 4.73
CA ARG A 92 6.62 9.23 3.32
C ARG A 92 5.79 7.98 3.06
N ILE A 93 5.34 7.83 1.82
CA ILE A 93 4.63 6.65 1.36
C ILE A 93 5.67 5.62 0.91
N ARG A 94 5.37 4.33 1.12
CA ARG A 94 6.15 3.23 0.60
C ARG A 94 5.26 2.28 -0.19
N CYS A 95 5.78 1.81 -1.31
CA CYS A 95 5.20 0.75 -2.10
C CYS A 95 6.06 -0.51 -1.95
N GLY A 96 5.41 -1.66 -1.75
CA GLY A 96 6.11 -2.91 -1.51
C GLY A 96 5.16 -4.09 -1.36
N PHE A 97 5.46 -4.96 -0.40
CA PHE A 97 4.73 -6.20 -0.23
C PHE A 97 4.54 -6.52 1.25
N ALA A 98 3.31 -6.83 1.63
CA ALA A 98 2.94 -7.22 2.98
C ALA A 98 2.81 -8.75 3.10
N THR A 99 3.13 -9.29 4.29
CA THR A 99 3.07 -10.72 4.57
C THR A 99 1.84 -11.14 5.39
N TYR A 100 0.99 -10.19 5.76
CA TYR A 100 -0.16 -10.43 6.64
C TYR A 100 -1.50 -10.58 5.91
N PHE A 101 -1.52 -10.52 4.58
CA PHE A 101 -2.69 -10.88 3.79
C PHE A 101 -2.66 -12.36 3.41
N THR A 102 -3.85 -12.96 3.23
CA THR A 102 -3.97 -14.39 2.94
C THR A 102 -3.98 -14.72 1.44
N THR A 103 -4.07 -13.70 0.59
CA THR A 103 -4.18 -13.84 -0.87
C THR A 103 -2.87 -14.22 -1.54
N CYS A 104 -1.74 -13.82 -0.95
CA CYS A 104 -0.40 -14.09 -1.45
C CYS A 104 0.59 -14.02 -0.28
N PRO A 105 1.65 -14.85 -0.24
CA PRO A 105 2.68 -14.76 0.80
C PRO A 105 3.32 -13.39 0.93
N PHE A 106 3.49 -12.68 -0.20
CA PHE A 106 3.98 -11.30 -0.26
C PHE A 106 3.04 -10.51 -1.18
N GLU A 107 1.96 -9.98 -0.60
CA GLU A 107 0.91 -9.25 -1.32
C GLU A 107 1.31 -7.81 -1.59
N ASP A 108 1.09 -7.33 -2.84
CA ASP A 108 1.27 -5.92 -3.21
C ASP A 108 0.54 -4.99 -2.24
N HIS A 109 1.28 -4.10 -1.62
CA HIS A 109 0.73 -3.24 -0.59
C HIS A 109 1.45 -1.91 -0.44
N TRP A 110 0.72 -0.92 0.06
CA TRP A 110 1.20 0.42 0.30
C TRP A 110 1.02 0.79 1.76
N ILE A 111 2.06 1.39 2.35
CA ILE A 111 2.07 1.84 3.75
C ILE A 111 2.59 3.27 3.87
N CYS A 112 2.47 3.85 5.06
CA CYS A 112 3.14 5.08 5.42
C CYS A 112 4.34 4.79 6.34
N GLU A 113 5.47 5.46 6.10
CA GLU A 113 6.56 5.54 7.07
C GLU A 113 6.60 6.95 7.65
N PHE A 114 6.79 7.08 8.95
CA PHE A 114 6.99 8.37 9.62
C PHE A 114 8.20 8.33 10.55
N TRP A 115 8.80 9.50 10.78
CA TRP A 115 9.94 9.61 11.69
C TRP A 115 9.47 9.73 13.13
N SER A 116 9.86 8.78 13.97
CA SER A 116 9.70 8.86 15.43
C SER A 116 10.93 9.54 16.02
N SER A 117 10.76 10.78 16.54
CA SER A 117 11.84 11.48 17.21
C SER A 117 12.19 10.84 18.55
N ALA A 118 11.23 10.18 19.20
CA ALA A 118 11.44 9.48 20.46
C ALA A 118 12.35 8.25 20.27
N ASP A 119 12.12 7.48 19.18
CA ASP A 119 12.86 6.24 18.90
C ASP A 119 14.03 6.46 17.92
N THR A 120 14.18 7.67 17.39
CA THR A 120 15.19 8.04 16.38
C THR A 120 15.22 7.09 15.17
N ARG A 121 14.04 6.69 14.69
CA ARG A 121 13.89 5.75 13.56
C ARG A 121 12.68 6.06 12.69
N TRP A 122 12.70 5.53 11.48
CA TRP A 122 11.50 5.44 10.65
C TRP A 122 10.61 4.30 11.15
N VAL A 123 9.34 4.63 11.45
CA VAL A 123 8.30 3.72 11.88
C VAL A 123 7.38 3.44 10.71
N ARG A 124 7.04 2.19 10.49
CA ARG A 124 6.11 1.74 9.45
C ARG A 124 4.71 1.63 10.02
N ALA A 125 3.74 2.24 9.37
CA ALA A 125 2.36 2.22 9.82
C ALA A 125 1.41 1.89 8.66
N ASP A 126 0.44 1.02 8.92
CA ASP A 126 -0.61 0.66 7.99
C ASP A 126 -1.96 1.18 8.48
N ALA A 127 -2.48 2.20 7.81
CA ALA A 127 -3.76 2.80 8.16
C ALA A 127 -4.97 2.03 7.59
N GLN A 128 -4.77 1.00 6.77
CA GLN A 128 -5.84 0.12 6.32
C GLN A 128 -6.29 -0.85 7.41
N LEU A 129 -5.39 -1.28 8.29
CA LEU A 129 -5.63 -2.35 9.26
C LEU A 129 -6.49 -1.88 10.45
N ASP A 130 -7.78 -1.67 10.24
CA ASP A 130 -8.73 -1.43 11.32
C ASP A 130 -9.07 -2.72 12.10
N GLU A 131 -10.02 -2.63 13.01
CA GLU A 131 -10.41 -3.77 13.86
C GLU A 131 -10.95 -4.96 13.05
N LEU A 132 -11.73 -4.67 11.98
CA LEU A 132 -12.28 -5.71 11.11
C LEU A 132 -11.17 -6.47 10.36
N HIS A 133 -10.22 -5.76 9.76
CA HIS A 133 -9.07 -6.38 9.11
C HIS A 133 -8.25 -7.21 10.10
N ARG A 134 -7.92 -6.64 11.27
CA ARG A 134 -7.13 -7.32 12.30
C ARG A 134 -7.79 -8.62 12.76
N LYS A 135 -9.09 -8.59 13.00
CA LYS A 135 -9.86 -9.77 13.40
C LYS A 135 -9.88 -10.84 12.30
N GLN A 136 -10.16 -10.47 11.07
CA GLN A 136 -10.28 -11.44 9.96
C GLN A 136 -8.93 -12.03 9.54
N LEU A 137 -7.85 -11.25 9.64
CA LEU A 137 -6.50 -11.68 9.27
C LEU A 137 -5.70 -12.26 10.44
N GLY A 138 -6.25 -12.30 11.65
CA GLY A 138 -5.56 -12.79 12.84
C GLY A 138 -4.36 -11.93 13.25
N ILE A 139 -4.40 -10.61 13.00
CA ILE A 139 -3.30 -9.69 13.26
C ILE A 139 -3.24 -9.31 14.74
N GLY A 140 -2.18 -9.74 15.44
CA GLY A 140 -1.91 -9.44 16.85
C GLY A 140 -0.95 -8.25 17.07
N PHE A 141 -0.28 -7.74 16.04
CA PHE A 141 0.66 -6.63 16.16
C PHE A 141 -0.01 -5.25 16.07
N ASP A 142 0.73 -4.20 16.45
CA ASP A 142 0.29 -2.81 16.35
C ASP A 142 0.42 -2.31 14.89
N PRO A 143 -0.67 -1.89 14.24
CA PRO A 143 -0.60 -1.33 12.89
C PRO A 143 0.14 0.01 12.78
N VAL A 144 0.45 0.67 13.89
CA VAL A 144 1.22 1.94 13.90
C VAL A 144 2.72 1.70 13.93
N ASP A 145 3.14 0.49 14.33
CA ASP A 145 4.55 0.07 14.33
C ASP A 145 4.66 -1.37 13.83
N LEU A 146 4.63 -1.52 12.52
CA LEU A 146 4.69 -2.84 11.88
C LEU A 146 5.98 -3.57 12.25
N PRO A 147 5.90 -4.81 12.75
CA PRO A 147 7.07 -5.61 13.07
C PRO A 147 7.98 -5.83 11.85
N ALA A 148 9.27 -6.00 12.11
CA ALA A 148 10.23 -6.37 11.08
C ALA A 148 9.79 -7.63 10.33
N GLY A 149 9.91 -7.63 9.01
CA GLY A 149 9.52 -8.76 8.15
C GLY A 149 8.04 -8.79 7.74
N THR A 150 7.16 -8.00 8.36
CA THR A 150 5.74 -7.96 7.96
C THR A 150 5.48 -7.13 6.70
N PHE A 151 6.40 -6.24 6.36
CA PHE A 151 6.38 -5.48 5.13
C PHE A 151 7.79 -5.38 4.53
N LEU A 152 7.92 -5.76 3.27
CA LEU A 152 9.12 -5.58 2.46
C LEU A 152 8.92 -4.41 1.51
N THR A 153 9.86 -3.46 1.50
CA THR A 153 9.91 -2.49 0.40
C THR A 153 10.15 -3.22 -0.91
N ALA A 154 9.76 -2.62 -2.03
CA ALA A 154 9.98 -3.26 -3.33
C ALA A 154 11.46 -3.61 -3.59
N GLY A 155 12.40 -2.79 -3.11
CA GLY A 155 13.83 -3.09 -3.19
C GLY A 155 14.24 -4.29 -2.34
N GLN A 156 13.71 -4.44 -1.13
CA GLN A 156 13.97 -5.62 -0.28
C GLN A 156 13.38 -6.89 -0.91
N ALA A 157 12.17 -6.82 -1.46
CA ALA A 157 11.55 -7.94 -2.17
C ALA A 157 12.36 -8.35 -3.41
N TRP A 158 12.90 -7.38 -4.15
CA TRP A 158 13.81 -7.65 -5.26
C TRP A 158 15.07 -8.41 -4.82
N GLN A 159 15.74 -7.95 -3.76
CA GLN A 159 16.92 -8.61 -3.22
C GLN A 159 16.60 -10.03 -2.74
N LEU A 160 15.48 -10.22 -2.03
CA LEU A 160 15.04 -11.51 -1.52
C LEU A 160 14.78 -12.51 -2.66
N ALA A 161 14.04 -12.12 -3.69
CA ALA A 161 13.73 -12.96 -4.83
C ALA A 161 15.00 -13.29 -5.66
N ARG A 162 15.85 -12.29 -5.92
CA ARG A 162 17.09 -12.47 -6.69
C ARG A 162 18.15 -13.29 -5.94
N GLY A 163 18.14 -13.23 -4.62
CA GLY A 163 19.02 -14.03 -3.76
C GLY A 163 18.54 -15.47 -3.53
N GLY A 164 17.42 -15.87 -4.12
CA GLY A 164 16.86 -17.22 -3.96
C GLY A 164 16.20 -17.48 -2.59
N GLY A 165 16.01 -16.43 -1.78
CA GLY A 165 15.37 -16.55 -0.46
C GLY A 165 13.87 -16.84 -0.51
N VAL A 166 13.23 -16.58 -1.66
CA VAL A 166 11.81 -16.87 -1.91
C VAL A 166 11.57 -17.02 -3.41
N SER A 167 10.59 -17.85 -3.78
CA SER A 167 10.14 -17.90 -5.17
C SER A 167 9.56 -16.55 -5.60
N GLU A 168 9.96 -16.06 -6.77
CA GLU A 168 9.42 -14.81 -7.32
C GLU A 168 7.89 -14.85 -7.50
N ASP A 169 7.32 -16.02 -7.78
CA ASP A 169 5.88 -16.24 -7.94
C ASP A 169 5.10 -16.09 -6.61
N ALA A 170 5.78 -16.13 -5.47
CA ALA A 170 5.18 -15.86 -4.16
C ALA A 170 4.97 -14.35 -3.91
N ILE A 171 5.47 -13.48 -4.79
CA ILE A 171 5.45 -12.02 -4.63
C ILE A 171 4.58 -11.39 -5.72
N GLY A 172 3.48 -10.72 -5.33
CA GLY A 172 2.63 -10.06 -6.33
C GLY A 172 1.21 -9.75 -5.87
N HIS A 173 0.31 -9.64 -6.84
CA HIS A 173 -1.13 -9.44 -6.65
C HIS A 173 -1.90 -10.18 -7.74
N GLY A 174 -2.77 -11.12 -7.35
CA GLY A 174 -3.54 -11.90 -8.31
C GLY A 174 -2.63 -12.59 -9.35
N ALA A 175 -2.85 -12.33 -10.63
CA ALA A 175 -2.03 -12.83 -11.73
C ALA A 175 -0.76 -11.99 -11.98
N ALA A 176 -0.62 -10.82 -11.38
CA ALA A 176 0.55 -9.96 -11.51
C ALA A 176 1.61 -10.35 -10.47
N ARG A 177 2.55 -11.22 -10.83
CA ARG A 177 3.56 -11.80 -9.92
C ARG A 177 4.94 -11.85 -10.58
N GLY A 178 5.95 -12.10 -9.76
CA GLY A 178 7.32 -12.33 -10.20
C GLY A 178 8.14 -11.06 -10.41
N LEU A 179 9.36 -11.23 -10.90
CA LEU A 179 10.37 -10.17 -10.99
C LEU A 179 9.89 -8.92 -11.75
N TRP A 180 9.09 -9.11 -12.79
CA TRP A 180 8.56 -7.96 -13.55
C TRP A 180 7.67 -7.09 -12.68
N PHE A 181 6.82 -7.69 -11.83
CA PHE A 181 5.90 -6.96 -10.98
C PHE A 181 6.63 -6.32 -9.78
N ILE A 182 7.64 -6.99 -9.24
CA ILE A 182 8.53 -6.40 -8.23
C ILE A 182 9.20 -5.14 -8.80
N ARG A 183 9.67 -5.17 -10.07
CA ARG A 183 10.23 -3.98 -10.74
C ARG A 183 9.21 -2.86 -10.92
N VAL A 184 7.95 -3.19 -11.21
CA VAL A 184 6.86 -2.20 -11.23
C VAL A 184 6.75 -1.51 -9.87
N ASN A 185 6.76 -2.28 -8.79
CA ASN A 185 6.69 -1.71 -7.44
C ASN A 185 7.95 -0.93 -7.04
N MET A 186 9.13 -1.31 -7.52
CA MET A 186 10.34 -0.49 -7.35
C MET A 186 10.21 0.87 -8.04
N TYR A 187 9.64 0.91 -9.24
CA TYR A 187 9.35 2.16 -9.94
C TYR A 187 8.34 3.02 -9.17
N ARG A 188 7.25 2.42 -8.70
CA ARG A 188 6.23 3.12 -7.89
C ARG A 188 6.82 3.65 -6.58
N ASP A 189 7.60 2.84 -5.85
CA ASP A 189 8.26 3.24 -4.60
C ASP A 189 9.24 4.42 -4.83
N LEU A 190 10.00 4.39 -5.92
CA LEU A 190 10.88 5.49 -6.30
C LEU A 190 10.10 6.79 -6.57
N LEU A 191 8.98 6.72 -7.28
CA LEU A 191 8.16 7.90 -7.58
C LEU A 191 7.58 8.51 -6.32
N VAL A 192 6.99 7.71 -5.42
CA VAL A 192 6.42 8.25 -4.18
C VAL A 192 7.48 8.79 -3.22
N LEU A 193 8.67 8.22 -3.19
CA LEU A 193 9.81 8.78 -2.43
C LEU A 193 10.26 10.13 -2.97
N ARG A 194 10.03 10.40 -4.26
CA ARG A 194 10.26 11.70 -4.91
C ARG A 194 9.04 12.64 -4.85
N ASN A 195 7.99 12.27 -4.09
CA ASN A 195 6.70 12.97 -4.07
C ASN A 195 6.06 13.15 -5.47
N GLN A 196 6.33 12.24 -6.39
CA GLN A 196 5.71 12.23 -7.70
C GLN A 196 4.41 11.41 -7.68
N PRO A 197 3.33 11.90 -8.29
CA PRO A 197 2.08 11.17 -8.39
C PRO A 197 2.29 9.86 -9.17
N VAL A 198 1.76 8.78 -8.65
CA VAL A 198 1.73 7.47 -9.32
C VAL A 198 0.49 6.71 -8.88
N SER A 199 -0.17 6.04 -9.81
CA SER A 199 -1.30 5.17 -9.54
C SER A 199 -0.86 3.79 -9.04
N ALA A 200 -1.69 3.14 -8.24
CA ALA A 200 -1.51 1.72 -7.92
C ALA A 200 -1.56 0.81 -9.17
N TRP A 201 -2.09 1.32 -10.28
CA TRP A 201 -2.22 0.60 -11.56
C TRP A 201 -1.15 0.99 -12.59
N ASP A 202 -0.33 2.00 -12.30
CA ASP A 202 0.72 2.46 -13.21
C ASP A 202 1.86 1.44 -13.25
N THR A 203 2.14 0.94 -14.45
CA THR A 203 3.21 -0.05 -14.68
C THR A 203 4.45 0.57 -15.31
N GLY A 204 4.47 1.88 -15.56
CA GLY A 204 5.58 2.55 -16.25
C GLY A 204 5.90 1.93 -17.63
N GLY A 205 4.93 1.33 -18.29
CA GLY A 205 5.11 0.62 -19.57
C GLY A 205 5.82 -0.74 -19.47
N MET A 206 6.14 -1.22 -18.26
CA MET A 206 6.89 -2.47 -18.07
C MET A 206 6.11 -3.71 -18.49
N ARG A 207 4.77 -3.68 -18.38
CA ARG A 207 3.91 -4.79 -18.82
C ARG A 207 4.02 -5.07 -20.33
N ALA A 208 4.11 -4.04 -21.15
CA ALA A 208 4.29 -4.16 -22.60
C ALA A 208 5.69 -4.72 -22.96
N ARG A 209 6.70 -4.37 -22.17
CA ARG A 209 8.07 -4.89 -22.35
C ARG A 209 8.19 -6.37 -22.02
N GLN A 210 7.49 -6.85 -20.98
CA GLN A 210 7.51 -8.28 -20.62
C GLN A 210 6.95 -9.16 -21.73
N ALA A 211 5.86 -8.78 -22.37
CA ALA A 211 5.30 -9.54 -23.50
C ALA A 211 6.32 -9.71 -24.64
N ARG A 212 7.24 -8.77 -24.84
CA ARG A 212 8.32 -8.85 -25.84
C ARG A 212 9.47 -9.77 -25.42
N PHE A 213 9.76 -9.90 -24.12
CA PHE A 213 10.84 -10.76 -23.61
C PHE A 213 10.41 -12.23 -23.43
N SER A 214 9.11 -12.49 -23.22
CA SER A 214 8.59 -13.86 -23.11
C SER A 214 8.65 -14.65 -24.45
N THR A 215 8.92 -13.98 -25.56
CA THR A 215 9.11 -14.60 -26.88
C THR A 215 10.55 -14.91 -27.23
N VAL A 216 11.52 -14.46 -26.42
CA VAL A 216 12.93 -14.78 -26.60
C VAL A 216 13.29 -16.00 -25.76
N LYS A 217 13.25 -17.19 -26.36
CA LYS A 217 13.87 -18.40 -25.79
C LYS A 217 15.38 -18.16 -25.72
N LEU A 218 15.90 -17.95 -24.54
CA LEU A 218 17.35 -18.00 -24.30
C LEU A 218 17.76 -19.47 -24.44
N SER A 219 18.41 -19.82 -25.55
CA SER A 219 19.13 -21.09 -25.67
C SER A 219 20.25 -21.08 -24.63
N PRO A 220 20.45 -22.18 -23.87
CA PRO A 220 21.58 -22.23 -22.94
C PRO A 220 22.91 -22.11 -23.70
N PRO A 221 23.94 -21.46 -23.12
CA PRO A 221 25.24 -21.37 -23.74
C PRO A 221 25.81 -22.79 -23.90
N SER A 222 26.22 -23.11 -25.12
CA SER A 222 26.93 -24.35 -25.42
C SER A 222 28.32 -24.30 -24.78
N ILE A 223 28.52 -25.05 -23.71
CA ILE A 223 29.85 -25.23 -23.11
C ILE A 223 30.62 -26.22 -23.98
N HIS A 224 31.48 -25.71 -24.84
CA HIS A 224 32.48 -26.53 -25.48
C HIS A 224 33.59 -26.82 -24.47
N LEU A 225 33.57 -28.01 -23.88
CA LEU A 225 34.73 -28.58 -23.22
C LEU A 225 35.74 -29.00 -24.33
N GLN A 226 36.80 -28.22 -24.51
CA GLN A 226 37.96 -28.71 -25.21
C GLN A 226 38.66 -29.76 -24.34
N LYS A 227 38.91 -30.91 -24.96
CA LYS A 227 39.74 -32.00 -24.39
C LYS A 227 41.22 -31.63 -24.49
#